data_1f4ed3b3419c72fc22ad876929422d15
#
_entry.id   1f4ed3b3419c72fc22ad876929422d15
#
_cell.length_a   1.000
_cell.length_b   1.000
_cell.length_c   1.000
_cell.angle_alpha   90.00
_cell.angle_beta   90.00
_cell.angle_gamma   90.00
#
_symmetry.space_group_name_H-M   'P 1'
#
loop_
_entity.id
_entity.type
_entity.pdbx_description
1 polymer ?
#
loop_
_entity_poly.entity_id
_entity_poly.type
_entity_poly.pdbx_seq_one_letter_code
_entity_poly.pdbx_strand_id
1 'polypeptide(L)'
;LGLRSTFRKPARLLATLLALSLAMVILGGNMMFVAGFTGAFSEATDAQENWEYQVAAFPSGLENITTWAEENTTAFELTLVAQVSITGTTKAMDLKGNDVLSEQDDALHRLNLLDGNLPQVGQSPVEGILDEGSAALEGYSVGDTISIEFEGGEHSIKIVGIARELSRSIYMHRADVEPIVGLEANGALLITKDGVDIEDIRFSTVSIVEKETMVATFEELIEQQKAVMQSIYVLGALMAIAILFNTLLINLSERDAELATLRVLGASRTRLAIILTVEHMFIGLIGGLAGALASVGFY
;
A
#
# COMPACT_ATOMS: atom_id res chain seq x y z
N LEU A 1 30.69 -32.45 17.08
CA LEU A 1 30.12 -32.82 18.39
C LEU A 1 29.03 -31.83 18.84
N GLY A 2 29.17 -30.53 18.64
CA GLY A 2 28.19 -29.51 19.03
C GLY A 2 26.82 -29.66 18.36
N LEU A 3 26.76 -29.76 17.04
CA LEU A 3 25.51 -29.88 16.28
C LEU A 3 24.67 -31.11 16.65
N ARG A 4 25.34 -32.26 16.93
CA ARG A 4 24.64 -33.51 17.29
C ARG A 4 23.89 -33.43 18.62
N SER A 5 24.28 -32.55 19.53
CA SER A 5 23.64 -32.35 20.83
C SER A 5 22.42 -31.45 20.76
N THR A 6 22.41 -30.47 19.85
CA THR A 6 21.29 -29.56 19.61
C THR A 6 20.07 -30.31 19.12
N PHE A 7 20.26 -31.36 18.31
CA PHE A 7 19.19 -32.23 17.83
C PHE A 7 18.64 -33.23 18.88
N ARG A 8 19.25 -33.33 20.07
CA ARG A 8 18.73 -34.18 21.16
C ARG A 8 17.45 -33.69 21.81
N LYS A 9 17.16 -32.37 21.69
CA LYS A 9 15.93 -31.75 22.22
C LYS A 9 15.20 -30.98 21.08
N PRO A 10 14.55 -31.70 20.15
CA PRO A 10 14.00 -31.13 18.94
C PRO A 10 12.89 -30.08 19.21
N ALA A 11 12.10 -30.25 20.28
CA ALA A 11 11.03 -29.33 20.63
C ALA A 11 11.56 -27.92 20.98
N ARG A 12 12.71 -27.85 21.69
CA ARG A 12 13.32 -26.57 22.05
C ARG A 12 13.95 -25.88 20.83
N LEU A 13 14.67 -26.68 20.02
CA LEU A 13 15.25 -26.15 18.77
C LEU A 13 14.15 -25.58 17.88
N LEU A 14 13.05 -26.33 17.71
CA LEU A 14 11.88 -25.87 16.97
C LEU A 14 11.29 -24.56 17.55
N ALA A 15 11.12 -24.47 18.87
CA ALA A 15 10.59 -23.27 19.50
C ALA A 15 11.50 -22.05 19.27
N THR A 16 12.82 -22.21 19.36
CA THR A 16 13.78 -21.12 19.11
C THR A 16 13.76 -20.70 17.62
N LEU A 17 13.74 -21.68 16.71
CA LEU A 17 13.67 -21.40 15.27
C LEU A 17 12.35 -20.71 14.91
N LEU A 18 11.23 -21.15 15.45
CA LEU A 18 9.92 -20.52 15.25
C LEU A 18 9.89 -19.08 15.78
N ALA A 19 10.43 -18.85 16.98
CA ALA A 19 10.49 -17.50 17.56
C ALA A 19 11.34 -16.55 16.70
N LEU A 20 12.51 -16.98 16.23
CA LEU A 20 13.38 -16.21 15.37
C LEU A 20 12.75 -16.00 13.98
N SER A 21 12.15 -17.04 13.40
CA SER A 21 11.46 -16.93 12.10
C SER A 21 10.29 -15.96 12.18
N LEU A 22 9.47 -16.03 13.22
CA LEU A 22 8.34 -15.12 13.42
C LEU A 22 8.79 -13.67 13.57
N ALA A 23 9.86 -13.43 14.33
CA ALA A 23 10.43 -12.08 14.43
C ALA A 23 10.89 -11.57 13.07
N MET A 24 11.54 -12.40 12.26
CA MET A 24 12.00 -12.02 10.92
C MET A 24 10.83 -11.81 9.93
N VAL A 25 9.77 -12.62 10.03
CA VAL A 25 8.55 -12.45 9.20
C VAL A 25 7.89 -11.09 9.50
N ILE A 26 7.75 -10.74 10.77
CA ILE A 26 7.15 -9.44 11.17
C ILE A 26 8.00 -8.28 10.67
N LEU A 27 9.33 -8.34 10.89
CA LEU A 27 10.24 -7.29 10.47
C LEU A 27 10.35 -7.18 8.94
N GLY A 28 10.56 -8.30 8.25
CA GLY A 28 10.70 -8.35 6.80
C GLY A 28 9.41 -8.00 6.07
N GLY A 29 8.28 -8.53 6.51
CA GLY A 29 6.97 -8.23 5.94
C GLY A 29 6.62 -6.75 6.05
N ASN A 30 6.91 -6.12 7.19
CA ASN A 30 6.69 -4.69 7.35
C ASN A 30 7.60 -3.85 6.42
N MET A 31 8.88 -4.21 6.28
CA MET A 31 9.79 -3.53 5.34
C MET A 31 9.28 -3.63 3.90
N MET A 32 8.86 -4.82 3.49
CA MET A 32 8.33 -5.05 2.14
C MET A 32 7.04 -4.27 1.90
N PHE A 33 6.14 -4.25 2.89
CA PHE A 33 4.91 -3.46 2.80
C PHE A 33 5.19 -1.96 2.60
N VAL A 34 6.06 -1.36 3.42
CA VAL A 34 6.42 0.06 3.29
C VAL A 34 7.10 0.33 1.95
N ALA A 35 8.05 -0.50 1.53
CA ALA A 35 8.74 -0.33 0.26
C ALA A 35 7.80 -0.49 -0.94
N GLY A 36 6.92 -1.50 -0.91
CA GLY A 36 5.93 -1.74 -1.96
C GLY A 36 4.91 -0.62 -2.06
N PHE A 37 4.38 -0.16 -0.92
CA PHE A 37 3.43 0.95 -0.90
C PHE A 37 4.05 2.27 -1.38
N THR A 38 5.29 2.57 -0.96
CA THR A 38 6.02 3.76 -1.43
C THR A 38 6.27 3.67 -2.94
N GLY A 39 6.71 2.51 -3.42
CA GLY A 39 6.95 2.30 -4.85
C GLY A 39 5.67 2.44 -5.68
N ALA A 40 4.57 1.84 -5.24
CA ALA A 40 3.28 1.94 -5.91
C ALA A 40 2.74 3.38 -5.92
N PHE A 41 2.89 4.11 -4.81
CA PHE A 41 2.48 5.52 -4.73
C PHE A 41 3.29 6.40 -5.71
N SER A 42 4.62 6.28 -5.71
CA SER A 42 5.49 7.04 -6.62
C SER A 42 5.18 6.71 -8.08
N GLU A 43 5.06 5.41 -8.42
CA GLU A 43 4.73 4.97 -9.78
C GLU A 43 3.36 5.51 -10.24
N ALA A 44 2.34 5.41 -9.39
CA ALA A 44 1.02 5.92 -9.72
C ALA A 44 1.03 7.45 -9.88
N THR A 45 1.66 8.18 -8.96
CA THR A 45 1.67 9.64 -9.00
C THR A 45 2.48 10.16 -10.19
N ASP A 46 3.61 9.54 -10.53
CA ASP A 46 4.47 9.99 -11.62
C ASP A 46 3.94 9.57 -13.00
N ALA A 47 3.29 8.41 -13.09
CA ALA A 47 2.86 7.83 -14.37
C ALA A 47 1.37 8.08 -14.68
N GLN A 48 0.53 8.31 -13.68
CA GLN A 48 -0.92 8.42 -13.86
C GLN A 48 -1.44 9.84 -13.64
N GLU A 49 -0.81 10.62 -12.77
CA GLU A 49 -1.28 11.96 -12.41
C GLU A 49 -0.46 13.04 -13.11
N ASN A 50 -1.01 13.64 -14.16
CA ASN A 50 -0.36 14.71 -14.92
C ASN A 50 -0.87 16.11 -14.59
N TRP A 51 -1.87 16.21 -13.71
CA TRP A 51 -2.38 17.50 -13.23
C TRP A 51 -1.39 18.18 -12.28
N GLU A 52 -1.47 19.49 -12.23
CA GLU A 52 -0.71 20.33 -11.28
C GLU A 52 -1.52 20.60 -10.01
N TYR A 53 -2.81 20.92 -10.19
CA TYR A 53 -3.77 21.17 -9.11
C TYR A 53 -5.03 20.32 -9.28
N GLN A 54 -5.49 19.78 -8.16
CA GLN A 54 -6.82 19.19 -8.01
C GLN A 54 -7.64 20.11 -7.10
N VAL A 55 -8.77 20.58 -7.59
CA VAL A 55 -9.66 21.44 -6.83
C VAL A 55 -10.98 20.74 -6.56
N ALA A 56 -11.54 20.97 -5.38
CA ALA A 56 -12.91 20.60 -5.06
C ALA A 56 -13.73 21.83 -4.77
N ALA A 57 -14.98 21.86 -5.21
CA ALA A 57 -15.87 22.99 -5.07
C ALA A 57 -17.31 22.58 -4.81
N PHE A 58 -18.09 23.46 -4.19
CA PHE A 58 -19.54 23.36 -4.24
C PHE A 58 -20.05 23.75 -5.64
N PRO A 59 -21.24 23.29 -6.05
CA PRO A 59 -21.82 23.60 -7.36
C PRO A 59 -21.85 25.12 -7.65
N SER A 60 -22.07 25.94 -6.63
CA SER A 60 -22.08 27.42 -6.77
C SER A 60 -20.72 28.05 -7.08
N GLY A 61 -19.61 27.34 -6.79
CA GLY A 61 -18.25 27.80 -7.10
C GLY A 61 -17.74 27.32 -8.45
N LEU A 62 -18.34 26.28 -8.99
CA LEU A 62 -17.85 25.56 -10.17
C LEU A 62 -17.84 26.44 -11.44
N GLU A 63 -18.87 27.26 -11.64
CA GLU A 63 -18.96 28.18 -12.78
C GLU A 63 -17.78 29.16 -12.78
N ASN A 64 -17.43 29.73 -11.61
CA ASN A 64 -16.29 30.63 -11.48
C ASN A 64 -14.97 29.90 -11.78
N ILE A 65 -14.82 28.67 -11.29
CA ILE A 65 -13.63 27.85 -11.54
C ILE A 65 -13.50 27.52 -13.02
N THR A 66 -14.58 27.10 -13.67
CA THR A 66 -14.60 26.80 -15.11
C THR A 66 -14.23 28.05 -15.94
N THR A 67 -14.84 29.18 -15.67
CA THR A 67 -14.53 30.43 -16.38
C THR A 67 -13.07 30.85 -16.17
N TRP A 68 -12.59 30.76 -14.95
CA TRP A 68 -11.19 31.07 -14.65
C TRP A 68 -10.23 30.08 -15.34
N ALA A 69 -10.57 28.78 -15.32
CA ALA A 69 -9.74 27.73 -15.91
C ALA A 69 -9.60 27.90 -17.43
N GLU A 70 -10.67 28.27 -18.15
CA GLU A 70 -10.62 28.54 -19.60
C GLU A 70 -9.58 29.62 -19.96
N GLU A 71 -9.42 30.62 -19.11
CA GLU A 71 -8.49 31.73 -19.36
C GLU A 71 -7.07 31.47 -18.85
N ASN A 72 -6.93 30.72 -17.73
CA ASN A 72 -5.70 30.68 -16.93
C ASN A 72 -4.98 29.31 -16.93
N THR A 73 -5.56 28.28 -17.56
CA THR A 73 -4.94 26.95 -17.63
C THR A 73 -4.49 26.59 -19.03
N THR A 74 -3.53 25.68 -19.11
CA THR A 74 -3.11 25.04 -20.37
C THR A 74 -3.96 23.80 -20.65
N ALA A 75 -4.44 23.15 -19.60
CA ALA A 75 -5.38 22.04 -19.64
C ALA A 75 -6.24 22.04 -18.38
N PHE A 76 -7.50 21.70 -18.50
CA PHE A 76 -8.36 21.42 -17.36
C PHE A 76 -9.43 20.40 -17.72
N GLU A 77 -9.92 19.69 -16.68
CA GLU A 77 -10.95 18.69 -16.79
C GLU A 77 -11.86 18.76 -15.57
N LEU A 78 -13.16 18.78 -15.77
CA LEU A 78 -14.13 18.71 -14.68
C LEU A 78 -14.25 17.28 -14.16
N THR A 79 -14.36 17.16 -12.85
CA THR A 79 -14.52 15.88 -12.17
C THR A 79 -15.75 15.86 -11.28
N LEU A 80 -16.32 14.67 -11.13
CA LEU A 80 -17.42 14.41 -10.22
C LEU A 80 -17.05 13.21 -9.33
N VAL A 81 -16.89 13.45 -8.04
CA VAL A 81 -16.53 12.42 -7.09
C VAL A 81 -17.63 12.28 -6.03
N ALA A 82 -18.10 11.05 -5.83
CA ALA A 82 -19.05 10.71 -4.79
C ALA A 82 -18.63 9.45 -4.06
N GLN A 83 -18.95 9.35 -2.77
CA GLN A 83 -18.74 8.13 -2.02
C GLN A 83 -19.96 7.22 -2.17
N VAL A 84 -19.71 5.99 -2.61
CA VAL A 84 -20.71 4.94 -2.79
C VAL A 84 -20.30 3.68 -2.03
N SER A 85 -21.24 2.75 -1.88
CA SER A 85 -20.92 1.40 -1.40
C SER A 85 -21.44 0.37 -2.39
N ILE A 86 -20.75 -0.75 -2.54
CA ILE A 86 -21.29 -1.90 -3.29
C ILE A 86 -22.40 -2.50 -2.44
N THR A 87 -23.56 -2.72 -3.04
CA THR A 87 -24.74 -3.31 -2.37
C THR A 87 -24.38 -4.60 -1.64
N GLY A 88 -24.73 -4.66 -0.35
CA GLY A 88 -24.39 -5.80 0.52
C GLY A 88 -23.02 -5.70 1.20
N THR A 89 -22.26 -4.63 0.96
CA THR A 89 -21.03 -4.33 1.69
C THR A 89 -21.17 -3.02 2.47
N THR A 90 -20.37 -2.87 3.52
CA THR A 90 -20.27 -1.59 4.28
C THR A 90 -19.03 -0.78 3.92
N LYS A 91 -18.29 -1.23 2.92
CA LYS A 91 -17.04 -0.60 2.52
C LYS A 91 -17.33 0.50 1.50
N ALA A 92 -16.97 1.73 1.86
CA ALA A 92 -17.04 2.86 0.96
C ALA A 92 -15.98 2.76 -0.14
N MET A 93 -16.33 3.28 -1.31
CA MET A 93 -15.42 3.49 -2.44
C MET A 93 -15.79 4.79 -3.15
N ASP A 94 -14.86 5.34 -3.90
CA ASP A 94 -15.08 6.55 -4.66
C ASP A 94 -15.66 6.21 -6.03
N LEU A 95 -16.80 6.79 -6.36
CA LEU A 95 -17.33 6.84 -7.71
C LEU A 95 -16.76 8.10 -8.36
N LYS A 96 -15.90 7.94 -9.35
CA LYS A 96 -15.17 9.03 -10.02
C LYS A 96 -15.65 9.18 -11.45
N GLY A 97 -16.24 10.33 -11.73
CA GLY A 97 -16.66 10.72 -13.06
C GLY A 97 -15.67 11.70 -13.66
N ASN A 98 -15.06 11.33 -14.78
CA ASN A 98 -14.12 12.15 -15.53
C ASN A 98 -14.66 12.42 -16.94
N ASP A 99 -14.35 13.60 -17.50
CA ASP A 99 -14.72 13.91 -18.89
C ASP A 99 -13.90 13.09 -19.86
N VAL A 100 -12.62 12.88 -19.56
CA VAL A 100 -11.68 12.09 -20.36
C VAL A 100 -11.19 10.88 -19.57
N LEU A 101 -11.52 9.69 -20.07
CA LEU A 101 -10.94 8.45 -19.57
C LEU A 101 -9.94 7.94 -20.60
N SER A 102 -8.66 7.92 -20.26
CA SER A 102 -7.59 7.65 -21.22
C SER A 102 -6.42 6.90 -20.60
N GLU A 103 -5.76 6.08 -21.41
CA GLU A 103 -4.47 5.46 -21.10
C GLU A 103 -3.29 6.25 -21.71
N GLN A 104 -3.56 7.37 -22.38
CA GLN A 104 -2.54 8.18 -23.05
C GLN A 104 -1.77 9.04 -22.05
N ASP A 105 -0.50 9.30 -22.35
CA ASP A 105 0.42 10.00 -21.46
C ASP A 105 0.08 11.50 -21.27
N ASP A 106 -0.77 12.08 -22.11
CA ASP A 106 -1.21 13.47 -22.05
C ASP A 106 -2.52 13.70 -21.28
N ALA A 107 -3.20 12.62 -20.84
CA ALA A 107 -4.38 12.75 -20.00
C ALA A 107 -4.02 13.32 -18.62
N LEU A 108 -4.88 14.19 -18.07
CA LEU A 108 -4.67 14.75 -16.73
C LEU A 108 -4.67 13.66 -15.65
N HIS A 109 -5.56 12.70 -15.78
CA HIS A 109 -5.51 11.43 -15.05
C HIS A 109 -5.43 10.29 -16.05
N ARG A 110 -4.32 9.57 -16.05
CA ARG A 110 -4.07 8.43 -16.92
C ARG A 110 -4.46 7.14 -16.22
N LEU A 111 -5.40 6.40 -16.79
CA LEU A 111 -5.76 5.08 -16.30
C LEU A 111 -4.70 4.04 -16.66
N ASN A 112 -4.31 3.22 -15.69
CA ASN A 112 -3.45 2.06 -15.91
C ASN A 112 -4.31 0.80 -16.01
N LEU A 113 -4.87 0.57 -17.22
CA LEU A 113 -5.77 -0.55 -17.48
C LEU A 113 -4.99 -1.87 -17.47
N LEU A 114 -5.43 -2.82 -16.64
CA LEU A 114 -4.84 -4.16 -16.54
C LEU A 114 -5.60 -5.19 -17.37
N ASP A 115 -6.92 -5.02 -17.48
CA ASP A 115 -7.78 -5.91 -18.24
C ASP A 115 -9.01 -5.15 -18.75
N GLY A 116 -9.57 -5.59 -19.88
CA GLY A 116 -10.79 -5.03 -20.46
C GLY A 116 -10.56 -3.83 -21.37
N ASN A 117 -11.50 -2.87 -21.34
CA ASN A 117 -11.53 -1.70 -22.22
C ASN A 117 -12.01 -0.46 -21.45
N LEU A 118 -11.80 0.72 -22.05
CA LEU A 118 -12.38 1.96 -21.55
C LEU A 118 -13.92 1.94 -21.71
N PRO A 119 -14.68 2.50 -20.75
CA PRO A 119 -16.14 2.55 -20.81
C PRO A 119 -16.63 3.49 -21.93
N GLN A 120 -17.81 3.22 -22.42
CA GLN A 120 -18.48 4.06 -23.40
C GLN A 120 -19.64 4.82 -22.75
N VAL A 121 -19.79 6.09 -23.11
CA VAL A 121 -20.87 6.96 -22.60
C VAL A 121 -22.24 6.45 -23.02
N GLY A 122 -23.21 6.49 -22.10
CA GLY A 122 -24.62 6.29 -22.40
C GLY A 122 -25.02 4.82 -22.61
N GLN A 123 -24.24 3.86 -22.15
CA GLN A 123 -24.60 2.44 -22.21
C GLN A 123 -25.66 2.08 -21.15
N SER A 124 -26.37 0.98 -21.35
CA SER A 124 -27.33 0.46 -20.38
C SER A 124 -27.13 -1.05 -20.19
N PRO A 125 -26.70 -1.51 -19.01
CA PRO A 125 -26.27 -0.72 -17.85
C PRO A 125 -25.07 0.16 -18.16
N VAL A 126 -24.89 1.23 -17.39
CA VAL A 126 -23.73 2.13 -17.51
C VAL A 126 -22.43 1.35 -17.29
N GLU A 127 -21.39 1.74 -18.01
CA GLU A 127 -20.10 1.05 -17.97
C GLU A 127 -19.12 1.74 -17.04
N GLY A 128 -18.28 0.97 -16.34
CA GLY A 128 -17.27 1.47 -15.43
C GLY A 128 -16.02 0.61 -15.36
N ILE A 129 -14.93 1.21 -14.89
CA ILE A 129 -13.65 0.55 -14.59
C ILE A 129 -13.54 0.43 -13.07
N LEU A 130 -13.28 -0.78 -12.60
CA LEU A 130 -13.08 -1.05 -11.16
C LEU A 130 -11.60 -1.10 -10.84
N ASP A 131 -11.20 -0.63 -9.67
CA ASP A 131 -9.83 -0.78 -9.18
C ASP A 131 -9.47 -2.27 -8.95
N GLU A 132 -8.18 -2.62 -9.18
CA GLU A 132 -7.64 -3.98 -9.03
C GLU A 132 -7.87 -4.54 -7.63
N GLY A 133 -7.67 -3.72 -6.60
CA GLY A 133 -7.79 -4.13 -5.19
C GLY A 133 -9.22 -4.52 -4.84
N SER A 134 -10.22 -3.75 -5.27
CA SER A 134 -11.64 -4.06 -5.07
C SER A 134 -12.07 -5.26 -5.90
N ALA A 135 -11.63 -5.37 -7.15
CA ALA A 135 -11.89 -6.51 -8.00
C ALA A 135 -11.39 -7.83 -7.37
N ALA A 136 -10.15 -7.84 -6.89
CA ALA A 136 -9.55 -9.02 -6.24
C ALA A 136 -10.23 -9.38 -4.91
N LEU A 137 -10.55 -8.38 -4.07
CA LEU A 137 -11.15 -8.61 -2.74
C LEU A 137 -12.58 -9.12 -2.79
N GLU A 138 -13.37 -8.62 -3.73
CA GLU A 138 -14.80 -8.95 -3.86
C GLU A 138 -15.04 -10.03 -4.91
N GLY A 139 -14.01 -10.41 -5.69
CA GLY A 139 -14.06 -11.48 -6.70
C GLY A 139 -14.74 -11.07 -8.01
N TYR A 140 -14.71 -9.78 -8.37
CA TYR A 140 -15.27 -9.28 -9.62
C TYR A 140 -14.27 -9.37 -10.77
N SER A 141 -14.82 -9.55 -11.97
CA SER A 141 -14.09 -9.66 -13.24
C SER A 141 -14.72 -8.76 -14.31
N VAL A 142 -13.97 -8.52 -15.38
CA VAL A 142 -14.51 -7.83 -16.58
C VAL A 142 -15.70 -8.59 -17.12
N GLY A 143 -16.81 -7.88 -17.35
CA GLY A 143 -18.08 -8.41 -17.80
C GLY A 143 -19.14 -8.55 -16.70
N ASP A 144 -18.73 -8.54 -15.43
CA ASP A 144 -19.66 -8.58 -14.30
C ASP A 144 -20.45 -7.28 -14.16
N THR A 145 -21.61 -7.38 -13.54
CA THR A 145 -22.42 -6.21 -13.18
C THR A 145 -22.48 -6.11 -11.67
N ILE A 146 -22.09 -4.95 -11.15
CA ILE A 146 -22.18 -4.62 -9.72
C ILE A 146 -23.32 -3.67 -9.48
N SER A 147 -23.94 -3.76 -8.31
CA SER A 147 -24.90 -2.78 -7.83
C SER A 147 -24.23 -1.91 -6.79
N ILE A 148 -24.31 -0.59 -6.95
CA ILE A 148 -23.85 0.39 -5.97
C ILE A 148 -25.02 1.09 -5.32
N GLU A 149 -24.85 1.48 -4.07
CA GLU A 149 -25.83 2.26 -3.31
C GLU A 149 -25.33 3.69 -3.12
N PHE A 150 -26.14 4.67 -3.52
CA PHE A 150 -25.92 6.09 -3.32
C PHE A 150 -27.21 6.76 -2.83
N GLU A 151 -27.19 7.43 -1.68
CA GLU A 151 -28.35 8.14 -1.07
C GLU A 151 -29.65 7.31 -1.02
N GLY A 152 -29.51 5.98 -0.84
CA GLY A 152 -30.66 5.03 -0.79
C GLY A 152 -31.18 4.61 -2.17
N GLY A 153 -30.57 5.06 -3.25
CA GLY A 153 -30.80 4.56 -4.60
C GLY A 153 -29.80 3.44 -4.95
N GLU A 154 -30.27 2.43 -5.69
CA GLU A 154 -29.44 1.35 -6.20
C GLU A 154 -29.21 1.53 -7.71
N HIS A 155 -27.94 1.48 -8.11
CA HIS A 155 -27.53 1.68 -9.51
C HIS A 155 -26.65 0.52 -9.97
N SER A 156 -26.93 -0.01 -11.15
CA SER A 156 -26.18 -1.13 -11.75
C SER A 156 -25.09 -0.60 -12.68
N ILE A 157 -23.86 -1.05 -12.47
CA ILE A 157 -22.69 -0.69 -13.28
C ILE A 157 -22.09 -1.98 -13.84
N LYS A 158 -21.88 -2.03 -15.14
CA LYS A 158 -21.17 -3.11 -15.82
C LYS A 158 -19.68 -2.83 -15.78
N ILE A 159 -18.89 -3.73 -15.24
CA ILE A 159 -17.44 -3.64 -15.23
C ILE A 159 -16.91 -4.00 -16.61
N VAL A 160 -16.34 -3.02 -17.31
CA VAL A 160 -15.75 -3.22 -18.65
C VAL A 160 -14.24 -3.20 -18.63
N GLY A 161 -13.64 -2.76 -17.53
CA GLY A 161 -12.19 -2.75 -17.32
C GLY A 161 -11.82 -2.87 -15.86
N ILE A 162 -10.59 -3.29 -15.61
CA ILE A 162 -9.94 -3.30 -14.30
C ILE A 162 -8.66 -2.49 -14.43
N ALA A 163 -8.47 -1.49 -13.57
CA ALA A 163 -7.30 -0.61 -13.58
C ALA A 163 -6.52 -0.70 -12.27
N ARG A 164 -5.22 -0.44 -12.35
CA ARG A 164 -4.37 -0.31 -11.18
C ARG A 164 -4.50 1.10 -10.62
N GLU A 165 -5.16 1.19 -9.47
CA GLU A 165 -5.41 2.44 -8.76
C GLU A 165 -5.01 2.32 -7.29
N LEU A 166 -4.60 3.45 -6.68
CA LEU A 166 -4.20 3.49 -5.28
C LEU A 166 -5.39 3.47 -4.32
N SER A 167 -6.52 4.00 -4.75
CA SER A 167 -7.75 4.08 -3.95
C SER A 167 -8.82 3.12 -4.47
N ARG A 168 -9.70 2.70 -3.56
CA ARG A 168 -10.89 1.95 -3.96
C ARG A 168 -11.81 2.86 -4.76
N SER A 169 -11.93 2.60 -6.05
CA SER A 169 -12.64 3.50 -6.96
C SER A 169 -13.29 2.77 -8.13
N ILE A 170 -14.36 3.39 -8.63
CA ILE A 170 -14.98 3.09 -9.91
C ILE A 170 -14.83 4.33 -10.78
N TYR A 171 -14.21 4.20 -11.95
CA TYR A 171 -14.08 5.26 -12.94
C TYR A 171 -15.13 5.10 -14.02
N MET A 172 -15.85 6.18 -14.30
CA MET A 172 -16.88 6.26 -15.32
C MET A 172 -16.79 7.61 -16.04
N HIS A 173 -17.41 7.72 -17.20
CA HIS A 173 -17.62 9.03 -17.78
C HIS A 173 -18.49 9.89 -16.87
N ARG A 174 -18.12 11.17 -16.69
CA ARG A 174 -18.84 12.11 -15.83
C ARG A 174 -20.32 12.20 -16.21
N ALA A 175 -20.64 12.22 -17.50
CA ALA A 175 -22.01 12.23 -18.00
C ALA A 175 -22.87 11.03 -17.54
N ASP A 176 -22.26 9.89 -17.24
CA ASP A 176 -22.95 8.70 -16.73
C ASP A 176 -23.03 8.70 -15.19
N VAL A 177 -22.18 9.46 -14.50
CA VAL A 177 -22.20 9.66 -13.05
C VAL A 177 -23.20 10.74 -12.64
N GLU A 178 -23.37 11.78 -13.46
CA GLU A 178 -24.30 12.91 -13.20
C GLU A 178 -25.72 12.44 -12.82
N PRO A 179 -26.37 11.53 -13.54
CA PRO A 179 -27.70 11.06 -13.18
C PRO A 179 -27.76 10.26 -11.87
N ILE A 180 -26.65 9.67 -11.46
CA ILE A 180 -26.54 8.91 -10.21
C ILE A 180 -26.42 9.85 -9.04
N VAL A 181 -25.55 10.87 -9.15
CA VAL A 181 -25.19 11.78 -8.06
C VAL A 181 -26.09 13.00 -8.00
N GLY A 182 -26.72 13.39 -9.13
CA GLY A 182 -27.58 14.58 -9.21
C GLY A 182 -26.81 15.90 -9.25
N LEU A 183 -25.51 15.87 -9.58
CA LEU A 183 -24.62 17.04 -9.74
C LEU A 183 -23.87 16.93 -11.06
N GLU A 184 -23.61 18.04 -11.71
CA GLU A 184 -22.83 18.07 -12.97
C GLU A 184 -21.33 17.83 -12.71
N ALA A 185 -20.77 18.46 -11.69
CA ALA A 185 -19.39 18.28 -11.24
C ALA A 185 -19.23 18.82 -9.80
N ASN A 186 -18.16 18.45 -9.13
CA ASN A 186 -17.78 19.00 -7.82
C ASN A 186 -16.27 19.20 -7.68
N GLY A 187 -15.53 19.12 -8.77
CA GLY A 187 -14.09 19.34 -8.80
C GLY A 187 -13.56 19.55 -10.20
N ALA A 188 -12.25 19.82 -10.28
CA ALA A 188 -11.52 19.90 -11.53
C ALA A 188 -10.05 19.49 -11.32
N LEU A 189 -9.44 18.96 -12.36
CA LEU A 189 -7.99 18.79 -12.52
C LEU A 189 -7.47 19.90 -13.42
N LEU A 190 -6.36 20.53 -13.06
CA LEU A 190 -5.85 21.74 -13.71
C LEU A 190 -4.34 21.65 -13.94
N ILE A 191 -3.89 22.24 -15.07
CA ILE A 191 -2.50 22.65 -15.30
C ILE A 191 -2.54 24.15 -15.60
N THR A 192 -1.92 24.95 -14.76
CA THR A 192 -1.93 26.43 -14.91
C THR A 192 -0.97 26.91 -16.00
N LYS A 193 -1.20 28.11 -16.53
CA LYS A 193 -0.23 28.82 -17.34
C LYS A 193 0.85 29.42 -16.46
N ASP A 194 2.04 29.63 -17.01
CA ASP A 194 3.16 30.23 -16.29
C ASP A 194 2.77 31.60 -15.66
N GLY A 195 3.04 31.74 -14.36
CA GLY A 195 2.84 32.97 -13.61
C GLY A 195 1.40 33.20 -13.15
N VAL A 196 0.50 32.25 -13.33
CA VAL A 196 -0.87 32.32 -12.80
C VAL A 196 -0.89 31.84 -11.35
N ASP A 197 -1.60 32.54 -10.49
CA ASP A 197 -1.76 32.18 -9.08
C ASP A 197 -3.10 31.46 -8.89
N ILE A 198 -3.04 30.21 -8.43
CA ILE A 198 -4.21 29.38 -8.12
C ILE A 198 -5.03 29.96 -6.95
N GLU A 199 -4.44 30.80 -6.10
CA GLU A 199 -5.13 31.44 -4.99
C GLU A 199 -6.25 32.36 -5.46
N ASP A 200 -6.25 32.79 -6.71
CA ASP A 200 -7.33 33.64 -7.29
C ASP A 200 -8.71 32.98 -7.23
N ILE A 201 -8.77 31.65 -7.27
CA ILE A 201 -10.02 30.87 -7.15
C ILE A 201 -10.29 30.33 -5.74
N ARG A 202 -9.48 30.66 -4.75
CA ARG A 202 -9.58 30.15 -3.38
C ARG A 202 -10.97 30.28 -2.76
N PHE A 203 -11.64 31.39 -3.00
CA PHE A 203 -12.98 31.67 -2.46
C PHE A 203 -14.08 30.85 -3.14
N SER A 204 -13.82 30.29 -4.31
CA SER A 204 -14.75 29.43 -5.06
C SER A 204 -14.53 27.94 -4.78
N THR A 205 -13.46 27.59 -4.07
CA THR A 205 -13.05 26.21 -3.79
C THR A 205 -13.29 25.81 -2.35
N VAL A 206 -13.55 24.52 -2.14
CA VAL A 206 -13.55 23.87 -0.82
C VAL A 206 -12.14 23.45 -0.45
N SER A 207 -11.40 22.92 -1.41
CA SER A 207 -10.00 22.53 -1.25
C SER A 207 -9.24 22.72 -2.55
N ILE A 208 -7.95 23.03 -2.42
CA ILE A 208 -6.97 23.03 -3.50
C ILE A 208 -5.86 22.10 -3.05
N VAL A 209 -5.54 21.10 -3.85
CA VAL A 209 -4.46 20.16 -3.64
C VAL A 209 -3.47 20.34 -4.78
N GLU A 210 -2.26 20.76 -4.45
CA GLU A 210 -1.14 20.83 -5.36
C GLU A 210 -0.41 19.48 -5.38
N LYS A 211 -0.17 18.91 -6.55
CA LYS A 211 0.46 17.60 -6.70
C LYS A 211 1.83 17.55 -6.02
N GLU A 212 2.67 18.56 -6.25
CA GLU A 212 4.02 18.62 -5.67
C GLU A 212 3.96 18.61 -4.12
N THR A 213 3.09 19.42 -3.54
CA THR A 213 2.87 19.48 -2.09
C THR A 213 2.31 18.17 -1.55
N MET A 214 1.41 17.52 -2.27
CA MET A 214 0.86 16.21 -1.91
C MET A 214 1.97 15.15 -1.87
N VAL A 215 2.81 15.09 -2.90
CA VAL A 215 3.94 14.15 -2.97
C VAL A 215 4.93 14.41 -1.86
N ALA A 216 5.33 15.68 -1.64
CA ALA A 216 6.27 16.06 -0.58
C ALA A 216 5.72 15.69 0.81
N THR A 217 4.44 15.92 1.07
CA THR A 217 3.79 15.53 2.33
C THR A 217 3.78 14.02 2.52
N PHE A 218 3.52 13.27 1.45
CA PHE A 218 3.56 11.81 1.49
C PHE A 218 4.98 11.31 1.78
N GLU A 219 5.99 11.86 1.14
CA GLU A 219 7.40 11.51 1.39
C GLU A 219 7.79 11.78 2.84
N GLU A 220 7.35 12.92 3.41
CA GLU A 220 7.59 13.25 4.82
C GLU A 220 6.93 12.22 5.76
N LEU A 221 5.69 11.83 5.49
CA LEU A 221 5.00 10.79 6.26
C LEU A 221 5.75 9.45 6.21
N ILE A 222 6.26 9.07 5.03
CA ILE A 222 7.06 7.85 4.87
C ILE A 222 8.37 7.95 5.65
N GLU A 223 9.06 9.09 5.63
CA GLU A 223 10.29 9.27 6.43
C GLU A 223 10.01 9.18 7.94
N GLN A 224 8.92 9.76 8.42
CA GLN A 224 8.49 9.61 9.81
C GLN A 224 8.19 8.13 10.14
N GLN A 225 7.49 7.43 9.25
CA GLN A 225 7.21 6.00 9.41
C GLN A 225 8.49 5.17 9.45
N LYS A 226 9.48 5.46 8.60
CA LYS A 226 10.79 4.79 8.63
C LYS A 226 11.51 4.96 9.98
N ALA A 227 11.46 6.15 10.58
CA ALA A 227 12.05 6.40 11.90
C ALA A 227 11.42 5.54 13.00
N VAL A 228 10.08 5.40 12.98
CA VAL A 228 9.36 4.50 13.90
C VAL A 228 9.78 3.05 13.66
N MET A 229 9.84 2.63 12.40
CA MET A 229 10.25 1.27 12.03
C MET A 229 11.68 0.95 12.47
N GLN A 230 12.63 1.89 12.34
CA GLN A 230 13.99 1.69 12.85
C GLN A 230 14.00 1.37 14.35
N SER A 231 13.16 2.05 15.12
CA SER A 231 13.03 1.77 16.56
C SER A 231 12.52 0.35 16.83
N ILE A 232 11.54 -0.11 16.05
CA ILE A 232 11.00 -1.48 16.12
C ILE A 232 12.07 -2.51 15.72
N TYR A 233 12.89 -2.22 14.70
CA TYR A 233 13.97 -3.11 14.28
C TYR A 233 15.04 -3.25 15.38
N VAL A 234 15.40 -2.16 16.06
CA VAL A 234 16.33 -2.21 17.20
C VAL A 234 15.76 -3.06 18.33
N LEU A 235 14.48 -2.86 18.68
CA LEU A 235 13.81 -3.67 19.70
C LEU A 235 13.72 -5.16 19.28
N GLY A 236 13.39 -5.43 18.04
CA GLY A 236 13.35 -6.80 17.49
C GLY A 236 14.72 -7.48 17.54
N ALA A 237 15.79 -6.75 17.20
CA ALA A 237 17.16 -7.24 17.30
C ALA A 237 17.54 -7.55 18.76
N LEU A 238 17.21 -6.66 19.70
CA LEU A 238 17.44 -6.89 21.13
C LEU A 238 16.68 -8.10 21.64
N MET A 239 15.43 -8.30 21.23
CA MET A 239 14.64 -9.49 21.57
C MET A 239 15.26 -10.78 21.01
N ALA A 240 15.71 -10.75 19.75
CA ALA A 240 16.38 -11.90 19.13
C ALA A 240 17.68 -12.26 19.89
N ILE A 241 18.48 -11.27 20.26
CA ILE A 241 19.68 -11.46 21.07
C ILE A 241 19.32 -12.06 22.43
N ALA A 242 18.29 -11.54 23.10
CA ALA A 242 17.83 -12.04 24.40
C ALA A 242 17.37 -13.51 24.33
N ILE A 243 16.62 -13.89 23.27
CA ILE A 243 16.18 -15.27 23.04
C ILE A 243 17.39 -16.19 22.83
N LEU A 244 18.33 -15.79 21.98
CA LEU A 244 19.55 -16.57 21.73
C LEU A 244 20.39 -16.70 23.00
N PHE A 245 20.55 -15.62 23.76
CA PHE A 245 21.31 -15.62 25.02
C PHE A 245 20.67 -16.51 26.09
N ASN A 246 19.34 -16.43 26.25
CA ASN A 246 18.60 -17.32 27.16
C ASN A 246 18.74 -18.81 26.75
N THR A 247 18.62 -19.10 25.46
CA THR A 247 18.82 -20.45 24.93
C THR A 247 20.24 -20.95 25.20
N LEU A 248 21.25 -20.06 25.06
CA LEU A 248 22.64 -20.36 25.36
C LEU A 248 22.85 -20.67 26.84
N LEU A 249 22.31 -19.87 27.75
CA LEU A 249 22.42 -20.09 29.20
C LEU A 249 21.80 -21.43 29.61
N ILE A 250 20.64 -21.80 29.10
CA ILE A 250 19.98 -23.05 29.41
C ILE A 250 20.80 -24.22 28.86
N ASN A 251 21.30 -24.12 27.62
CA ASN A 251 22.15 -25.15 27.04
C ASN A 251 23.47 -25.34 27.82
N LEU A 252 24.07 -24.24 28.30
CA LEU A 252 25.25 -24.31 29.17
C LEU A 252 24.96 -25.05 30.47
N SER A 253 23.90 -24.68 31.18
CA SER A 253 23.48 -25.29 32.44
C SER A 253 23.21 -26.80 32.30
N GLU A 254 22.61 -27.23 31.20
CA GLU A 254 22.33 -28.65 30.94
C GLU A 254 23.57 -29.48 30.57
N ARG A 255 24.64 -28.80 30.13
CA ARG A 255 25.88 -29.47 29.66
C ARG A 255 27.06 -29.25 30.60
N ASP A 256 26.83 -28.72 31.79
CA ASP A 256 27.90 -28.47 32.75
C ASP A 256 28.79 -29.68 33.01
N ALA A 257 28.22 -30.89 33.14
CA ALA A 257 28.97 -32.09 33.34
C ALA A 257 29.80 -32.50 32.10
N GLU A 258 29.27 -32.35 30.89
CA GLU A 258 29.98 -32.62 29.62
C GLU A 258 31.13 -31.59 29.44
N LEU A 259 30.86 -30.33 29.72
CA LEU A 259 31.86 -29.24 29.65
C LEU A 259 32.97 -29.43 30.70
N ALA A 260 32.63 -29.87 31.90
CA ALA A 260 33.60 -30.20 32.94
C ALA A 260 34.52 -31.34 32.50
N THR A 261 33.98 -32.42 31.90
CA THR A 261 34.75 -33.54 31.35
C THR A 261 35.72 -33.08 30.26
N LEU A 262 35.27 -32.24 29.34
CA LEU A 262 36.13 -31.69 28.27
C LEU A 262 37.27 -30.80 28.87
N ARG A 263 37.01 -30.07 29.96
CA ARG A 263 38.04 -29.32 30.67
C ARG A 263 39.11 -30.26 31.32
N VAL A 264 38.66 -31.35 31.91
CA VAL A 264 39.59 -32.33 32.49
C VAL A 264 40.46 -32.95 31.40
N LEU A 265 39.92 -33.11 30.18
CA LEU A 265 40.67 -33.59 29.01
C LEU A 265 41.54 -32.50 28.35
N GLY A 266 41.65 -31.30 28.95
CA GLY A 266 42.55 -30.25 28.51
C GLY A 266 41.96 -29.22 27.52
N ALA A 267 40.66 -29.18 27.36
CA ALA A 267 40.04 -28.16 26.51
C ALA A 267 40.09 -26.78 27.17
N SER A 268 40.61 -25.77 26.44
CA SER A 268 40.67 -24.39 26.95
C SER A 268 39.28 -23.75 26.98
N ARG A 269 39.07 -22.79 27.88
CA ARG A 269 37.81 -22.02 28.00
C ARG A 269 37.41 -21.37 26.65
N THR A 270 38.41 -20.86 25.93
CA THR A 270 38.21 -20.23 24.63
C THR A 270 37.71 -21.21 23.59
N ARG A 271 38.21 -22.44 23.53
CA ARG A 271 37.72 -23.46 22.60
C ARG A 271 36.28 -23.85 22.88
N LEU A 272 35.90 -23.98 24.15
CA LEU A 272 34.52 -24.28 24.54
C LEU A 272 33.56 -23.12 24.16
N ALA A 273 33.98 -21.86 24.40
CA ALA A 273 33.20 -20.69 24.02
C ALA A 273 32.99 -20.62 22.49
N ILE A 274 34.03 -20.88 21.70
CA ILE A 274 33.93 -20.88 20.23
C ILE A 274 32.94 -21.92 19.74
N ILE A 275 33.02 -23.17 20.28
CA ILE A 275 32.10 -24.25 19.86
C ILE A 275 30.65 -23.87 20.14
N LEU A 276 30.36 -23.29 21.31
CA LEU A 276 29.02 -22.86 21.68
C LEU A 276 28.53 -21.71 20.82
N THR A 277 29.40 -20.71 20.57
CA THR A 277 29.06 -19.55 19.72
C THR A 277 28.73 -19.98 18.30
N VAL A 278 29.56 -20.84 17.69
CA VAL A 278 29.33 -21.33 16.34
C VAL A 278 28.01 -22.13 16.24
N GLU A 279 27.69 -22.95 17.25
CA GLU A 279 26.43 -23.69 17.32
C GLU A 279 25.23 -22.74 17.31
N HIS A 280 25.25 -21.67 18.12
CA HIS A 280 24.14 -20.72 18.20
C HIS A 280 24.06 -19.79 16.98
N MET A 281 25.21 -19.42 16.40
CA MET A 281 25.22 -18.71 15.11
C MET A 281 24.55 -19.51 13.99
N PHE A 282 24.76 -20.84 13.99
CA PHE A 282 24.14 -21.71 13.00
C PHE A 282 22.61 -21.79 13.16
N ILE A 283 22.13 -21.85 14.39
CA ILE A 283 20.70 -21.82 14.73
C ILE A 283 20.09 -20.46 14.31
N GLY A 284 20.77 -19.36 14.65
CA GLY A 284 20.34 -18.02 14.28
C GLY A 284 20.27 -17.80 12.76
N LEU A 285 21.26 -18.31 12.03
CA LEU A 285 21.30 -18.24 10.57
C LEU A 285 20.16 -19.03 9.91
N ILE A 286 19.91 -20.26 10.38
CA ILE A 286 18.80 -21.08 9.86
C ILE A 286 17.44 -20.45 10.17
N GLY A 287 17.23 -20.00 11.42
CA GLY A 287 15.99 -19.32 11.82
C GLY A 287 15.76 -18.02 11.07
N GLY A 288 16.82 -17.22 10.90
CA GLY A 288 16.79 -15.98 10.14
C GLY A 288 16.46 -16.19 8.66
N LEU A 289 17.12 -17.16 8.01
CA LEU A 289 16.84 -17.51 6.60
C LEU A 289 15.42 -18.04 6.41
N ALA A 290 14.95 -18.93 7.30
CA ALA A 290 13.60 -19.46 7.25
C ALA A 290 12.56 -18.32 7.40
N GLY A 291 12.80 -17.38 8.31
CA GLY A 291 11.94 -16.21 8.50
C GLY A 291 11.95 -15.25 7.31
N ALA A 292 13.13 -15.00 6.73
CA ALA A 292 13.27 -14.17 5.55
C ALA A 292 12.55 -14.77 4.33
N LEU A 293 12.68 -16.09 4.11
CA LEU A 293 11.95 -16.77 3.04
C LEU A 293 10.43 -16.76 3.28
N ALA A 294 10.01 -16.96 4.53
CA ALA A 294 8.59 -16.90 4.87
C ALA A 294 8.02 -15.48 4.70
N SER A 295 8.77 -14.41 4.95
CA SER A 295 8.31 -13.04 4.75
C SER A 295 8.01 -12.73 3.28
N VAL A 296 8.77 -13.30 2.34
CA VAL A 296 8.52 -13.16 0.89
C VAL A 296 7.23 -13.87 0.45
N GLY A 297 6.87 -14.98 1.09
CA GLY A 297 5.63 -15.70 0.77
C GLY A 297 4.35 -15.07 1.33
N PHE A 298 4.48 -14.04 2.16
CA PHE A 298 3.36 -13.26 2.68
C PHE A 298 3.04 -12.02 1.85
N TYR A 299 3.87 -11.72 0.89
CA TYR A 299 3.73 -10.62 -0.06
C TYR A 299 3.23 -11.13 -1.42
#